data_7f9d121456f2f9994585df9ec70e335c
#
_entry.id   7f9d121456f2f9994585df9ec70e335c
#
_cell.length_a   1.000
_cell.length_b   1.000
_cell.length_c   1.000
_cell.angle_alpha   90.00
_cell.angle_beta   90.00
_cell.angle_gamma   90.00
#
_symmetry.space_group_name_H-M   'P 1'
#
loop_
_entity.id
_entity.type
_entity.pdbx_description
1 polymer ?
#
loop_
_entity_poly.entity_id
_entity_poly.type
_entity_poly.pdbx_seq_one_letter_code
_entity_poly.pdbx_strand_id
1 'polypeptide(L)'
;EDRARFYKNVKEDFEGYKFSVKKLMTDARRDAQLSKRIKGVIADIVSCDEKYEVAIETAFGGAMQNVVTASSDDARWLIEYLKRTNGGIVTFLPVTSMRARPDTREIQRALNEKGALGLATELVQYDDYYYNVISNLLGNTLICDNIFNANAIAKKYGNSFKIVTLDGDTVM
;
A
#
# COMPACT_ATOMS: atom_id res chain seq x y z
N GLU A 1 -18.92 -8.03 -10.17
CA GLU A 1 -18.24 -7.18 -9.29
C GLU A 1 -16.88 -6.76 -9.79
N ASP A 2 -16.71 -5.48 -9.98
CA ASP A 2 -15.52 -4.97 -10.64
C ASP A 2 -14.46 -4.61 -9.62
N ARG A 3 -13.31 -5.24 -9.75
CA ARG A 3 -12.14 -4.90 -8.96
C ARG A 3 -11.06 -4.40 -9.87
N ALA A 4 -10.47 -3.28 -9.50
CA ALA A 4 -9.33 -2.75 -10.22
C ALA A 4 -8.05 -3.42 -9.75
N ARG A 5 -7.17 -3.67 -10.68
CA ARG A 5 -5.80 -4.05 -10.38
C ARG A 5 -4.92 -2.84 -10.63
N PHE A 6 -4.12 -2.52 -9.63
CA PHE A 6 -3.18 -1.42 -9.76
C PHE A 6 -2.11 -1.83 -10.76
N TYR A 7 -1.75 -0.94 -11.67
CA TYR A 7 -0.75 -1.19 -12.71
C TYR A 7 -1.08 -2.43 -13.53
N LYS A 8 -2.09 -2.31 -14.39
CA LYS A 8 -2.50 -3.40 -15.26
C LYS A 8 -1.29 -4.00 -15.97
N ASN A 9 -1.31 -5.32 -16.11
CA ASN A 9 -0.26 -6.10 -16.79
C ASN A 9 1.06 -6.15 -16.04
N VAL A 10 1.09 -5.70 -14.80
CA VAL A 10 2.29 -5.70 -13.98
C VAL A 10 2.88 -7.10 -13.82
N LYS A 11 2.03 -8.10 -13.67
CA LYS A 11 2.51 -9.47 -13.49
C LYS A 11 3.30 -9.99 -14.67
N GLU A 12 3.01 -9.49 -15.86
CA GLU A 12 3.63 -9.99 -17.07
C GLU A 12 4.88 -9.22 -17.46
N ASP A 13 4.80 -7.89 -17.44
CA ASP A 13 5.87 -7.04 -17.97
C ASP A 13 6.38 -6.00 -16.99
N PHE A 14 5.77 -5.91 -15.79
CA PHE A 14 6.14 -4.96 -14.74
C PHE A 14 6.11 -3.51 -15.21
N GLU A 15 5.28 -3.21 -16.19
CA GLU A 15 5.09 -1.83 -16.62
C GLU A 15 4.44 -1.04 -15.49
N GLY A 16 4.86 0.19 -15.29
CA GLY A 16 4.38 1.01 -14.20
C GLY A 16 5.24 0.95 -12.96
N TYR A 17 6.15 -0.02 -12.88
CA TYR A 17 7.10 -0.09 -11.77
C TYR A 17 8.28 0.84 -12.03
N LYS A 18 8.85 1.35 -10.93
CA LYS A 18 10.11 2.10 -11.02
C LYS A 18 11.21 1.17 -11.51
N PHE A 19 12.25 1.78 -12.11
CA PHE A 19 13.33 1.02 -12.72
C PHE A 19 13.92 -0.06 -11.81
N SER A 20 14.25 0.31 -10.56
CA SER A 20 14.88 -0.64 -9.64
C SER A 20 13.97 -1.80 -9.29
N VAL A 21 12.68 -1.53 -9.08
CA VAL A 21 11.70 -2.57 -8.77
C VAL A 21 11.49 -3.46 -9.98
N LYS A 22 11.36 -2.86 -11.16
CA LYS A 22 11.17 -3.61 -12.40
C LYS A 22 12.35 -4.54 -12.64
N LYS A 23 13.57 -4.04 -12.46
CA LYS A 23 14.77 -4.84 -12.66
C LYS A 23 14.81 -6.00 -11.67
N LEU A 24 14.54 -5.73 -10.40
CA LEU A 24 14.55 -6.78 -9.38
C LEU A 24 13.54 -7.87 -9.70
N MET A 25 12.32 -7.48 -10.06
CA MET A 25 11.26 -8.45 -10.34
C MET A 25 11.55 -9.23 -11.61
N THR A 26 12.17 -8.59 -12.60
CA THR A 26 12.58 -9.26 -13.83
C THR A 26 13.67 -10.30 -13.54
N ASP A 27 14.67 -9.92 -12.73
CA ASP A 27 15.72 -10.84 -12.34
C ASP A 27 15.17 -12.02 -11.55
N ALA A 28 14.19 -11.76 -10.69
CA ALA A 28 13.59 -12.81 -9.86
C ALA A 28 12.88 -13.88 -10.67
N ARG A 29 12.39 -13.56 -11.86
CA ARG A 29 11.76 -14.56 -12.74
C ARG A 29 12.74 -15.65 -13.15
N ARG A 30 14.04 -15.32 -13.19
CA ARG A 30 15.08 -16.24 -13.67
C ARG A 30 15.94 -16.79 -12.55
N ASP A 31 15.75 -16.32 -11.33
CA ASP A 31 16.64 -16.67 -10.22
C ASP A 31 15.81 -17.04 -9.00
N ALA A 32 15.83 -18.32 -8.67
CA ALA A 32 15.08 -18.85 -7.53
C ALA A 32 15.59 -18.30 -6.19
N GLN A 33 16.87 -17.89 -6.13
CA GLN A 33 17.40 -17.29 -4.91
C GLN A 33 16.74 -15.95 -4.61
N LEU A 34 16.35 -15.22 -5.66
CA LEU A 34 15.63 -13.98 -5.50
C LEU A 34 14.16 -14.24 -5.22
N SER A 35 13.51 -15.05 -6.06
CA SER A 35 12.06 -15.25 -5.97
C SER A 35 11.62 -15.86 -4.65
N LYS A 36 12.42 -16.73 -4.06
CA LYS A 36 12.04 -17.35 -2.78
C LYS A 36 12.04 -16.35 -1.62
N ARG A 37 12.71 -15.21 -1.77
CA ARG A 37 12.79 -14.18 -0.74
C ARG A 37 11.77 -13.06 -0.94
N ILE A 38 11.14 -13.02 -2.09
CA ILE A 38 10.19 -11.95 -2.44
C ILE A 38 8.77 -12.49 -2.35
N LYS A 39 7.95 -11.83 -1.53
CA LYS A 39 6.53 -12.19 -1.44
C LYS A 39 5.70 -11.49 -2.51
N GLY A 40 6.11 -10.29 -2.90
CA GLY A 40 5.44 -9.53 -3.94
C GLY A 40 5.62 -8.05 -3.74
N VAL A 41 5.13 -7.28 -4.71
CA VAL A 41 5.08 -5.81 -4.62
C VAL A 41 3.69 -5.43 -4.13
N ILE A 42 3.61 -4.38 -3.32
CA ILE A 42 2.31 -3.96 -2.76
C ILE A 42 1.25 -3.83 -3.86
N ALA A 43 1.60 -3.18 -4.98
CA ALA A 43 0.66 -2.99 -6.08
C ALA A 43 0.04 -4.29 -6.60
N ASP A 44 0.75 -5.41 -6.47
CA ASP A 44 0.27 -6.72 -6.93
C ASP A 44 -0.41 -7.51 -5.81
N ILE A 45 -0.10 -7.19 -4.56
CA ILE A 45 -0.66 -7.89 -3.39
C ILE A 45 -2.08 -7.44 -3.09
N VAL A 46 -2.41 -6.17 -3.36
CA VAL A 46 -3.69 -5.59 -2.96
C VAL A 46 -4.60 -5.38 -4.17
N SER A 47 -5.90 -5.37 -3.89
CA SER A 47 -6.91 -5.01 -4.88
C SER A 47 -8.03 -4.26 -4.17
N CYS A 48 -8.88 -3.58 -4.92
CA CYS A 48 -10.02 -2.90 -4.36
C CYS A 48 -11.08 -2.70 -5.44
N ASP A 49 -12.27 -2.27 -5.00
CA ASP A 49 -13.34 -1.86 -5.91
C ASP A 49 -12.80 -0.70 -6.77
N GLU A 50 -13.15 -0.72 -8.04
CA GLU A 50 -12.64 0.25 -9.01
C GLU A 50 -12.86 1.70 -8.58
N LYS A 51 -13.97 1.99 -7.93
CA LYS A 51 -14.27 3.35 -7.50
C LYS A 51 -13.32 3.88 -6.43
N TYR A 52 -12.61 3.00 -5.74
CA TYR A 52 -11.64 3.39 -4.71
C TYR A 52 -10.20 3.38 -5.18
N GLU A 53 -9.96 3.03 -6.44
CA GLU A 53 -8.60 2.83 -6.94
C GLU A 53 -7.70 4.04 -6.71
N VAL A 54 -8.18 5.22 -7.12
CA VAL A 54 -7.39 6.44 -6.98
C VAL A 54 -7.12 6.74 -5.50
N ALA A 55 -8.14 6.62 -4.66
CA ALA A 55 -8.01 6.91 -3.24
C ALA A 55 -7.04 5.96 -2.56
N ILE A 56 -7.15 4.67 -2.84
CA ILE A 56 -6.28 3.66 -2.22
C ILE A 56 -4.84 3.84 -2.70
N GLU A 57 -4.64 4.08 -3.99
CA GLU A 57 -3.32 4.33 -4.53
C GLU A 57 -2.69 5.55 -3.87
N THR A 58 -3.47 6.62 -3.71
CA THR A 58 -3.01 7.82 -3.03
C THR A 58 -2.66 7.54 -1.57
N ALA A 59 -3.49 6.75 -0.89
CA ALA A 59 -3.26 6.41 0.51
C ALA A 59 -1.96 5.65 0.71
N PHE A 60 -1.65 4.71 -0.18
CA PHE A 60 -0.37 4.00 -0.13
C PHE A 60 0.80 4.89 -0.54
N GLY A 61 0.58 5.78 -1.51
CA GLY A 61 1.64 6.63 -2.04
C GLY A 61 2.79 5.82 -2.60
N GLY A 62 4.01 6.22 -2.27
CA GLY A 62 5.21 5.52 -2.74
C GLY A 62 5.28 4.06 -2.33
N ALA A 63 4.57 3.68 -1.28
CA ALA A 63 4.59 2.31 -0.81
C ALA A 63 3.98 1.31 -1.80
N MET A 64 3.25 1.79 -2.81
CA MET A 64 2.75 0.91 -3.88
C MET A 64 3.89 0.16 -4.57
N GLN A 65 5.07 0.74 -4.58
CA GLN A 65 6.26 0.17 -5.24
C GLN A 65 7.12 -0.66 -4.28
N ASN A 66 6.73 -0.76 -3.01
CA ASN A 66 7.55 -1.47 -2.04
C ASN A 66 7.40 -2.97 -2.17
N VAL A 67 8.48 -3.68 -1.88
CA VAL A 67 8.55 -5.14 -2.03
C VAL A 67 8.44 -5.79 -0.66
N VAL A 68 7.52 -6.73 -0.54
CA VAL A 68 7.28 -7.44 0.72
C VAL A 68 8.15 -8.67 0.79
N THR A 69 8.80 -8.86 1.93
CA THR A 69 9.58 -10.07 2.24
C THR A 69 9.00 -10.73 3.48
N ALA A 70 9.32 -12.00 3.71
CA ALA A 70 8.89 -12.67 4.93
C ALA A 70 9.60 -12.11 6.15
N SER A 71 10.90 -11.84 6.02
CA SER A 71 11.74 -11.47 7.16
C SER A 71 12.70 -10.35 6.83
N SER A 72 13.28 -9.76 7.88
CA SER A 72 14.34 -8.78 7.74
C SER A 72 15.59 -9.38 7.12
N ASP A 73 15.86 -10.66 7.38
CA ASP A 73 17.02 -11.32 6.79
C ASP A 73 16.90 -11.42 5.28
N ASP A 74 15.70 -11.75 4.80
CA ASP A 74 15.46 -11.77 3.35
C ASP A 74 15.63 -10.38 2.75
N ALA A 75 15.10 -9.37 3.43
CA ALA A 75 15.25 -7.99 2.96
C ALA A 75 16.72 -7.59 2.87
N ARG A 76 17.51 -7.92 3.90
CA ARG A 76 18.93 -7.60 3.89
C ARG A 76 19.66 -8.30 2.76
N TRP A 77 19.35 -9.57 2.53
CA TRP A 77 19.95 -10.34 1.45
C TRP A 77 19.69 -9.66 0.09
N LEU A 78 18.43 -9.21 -0.11
CA LEU A 78 18.05 -8.55 -1.35
C LEU A 78 18.71 -7.19 -1.50
N ILE A 79 18.86 -6.45 -0.41
CA ILE A 79 19.57 -5.16 -0.44
C ILE A 79 21.02 -5.37 -0.85
N GLU A 80 21.66 -6.40 -0.30
CA GLU A 80 23.03 -6.72 -0.67
C GLU A 80 23.15 -7.13 -2.14
N TYR A 81 22.18 -7.88 -2.62
CA TYR A 81 22.10 -8.23 -4.04
C TYR A 81 22.04 -6.97 -4.91
N LEU A 82 21.17 -6.03 -4.54
CA LEU A 82 21.04 -4.78 -5.30
C LEU A 82 22.34 -3.99 -5.30
N LYS A 83 23.03 -3.95 -4.17
CA LYS A 83 24.33 -3.26 -4.10
C LYS A 83 25.37 -3.91 -4.98
N ARG A 84 25.45 -5.24 -4.97
CA ARG A 84 26.43 -5.97 -5.80
C ARG A 84 26.18 -5.81 -7.27
N THR A 85 24.92 -5.69 -7.67
CA THR A 85 24.55 -5.65 -9.08
C THR A 85 24.26 -4.24 -9.57
N ASN A 86 24.48 -3.24 -8.71
CA ASN A 86 24.19 -1.85 -9.03
C ASN A 86 22.73 -1.66 -9.46
N GLY A 87 21.84 -2.33 -8.75
CA GLY A 87 20.40 -2.39 -9.11
C GLY A 87 19.56 -1.26 -8.56
N GLY A 88 20.17 -0.29 -7.87
CA GLY A 88 19.43 0.84 -7.32
C GLY A 88 18.85 0.55 -5.94
N ILE A 89 17.87 1.37 -5.55
CA ILE A 89 17.29 1.32 -4.22
C ILE A 89 15.83 0.88 -4.30
N VAL A 90 15.50 -0.12 -3.48
CA VAL A 90 14.13 -0.62 -3.33
C VAL A 90 13.84 -0.63 -1.83
N THR A 91 12.64 -0.23 -1.46
CA THR A 91 12.20 -0.32 -0.08
C THR A 91 11.55 -1.67 0.15
N PHE A 92 12.02 -2.38 1.17
CA PHE A 92 11.50 -3.70 1.54
C PHE A 92 10.69 -3.61 2.82
N LEU A 93 9.61 -4.39 2.85
CA LEU A 93 8.68 -4.43 3.98
C LEU A 93 8.63 -5.86 4.52
N PRO A 94 9.39 -6.16 5.61
CA PRO A 94 9.39 -7.52 6.16
C PRO A 94 8.13 -7.78 6.99
N VAL A 95 7.39 -8.81 6.64
CA VAL A 95 6.14 -9.15 7.34
C VAL A 95 6.37 -9.35 8.83
N THR A 96 7.44 -10.05 9.20
CA THR A 96 7.67 -10.42 10.61
C THR A 96 8.09 -9.24 11.48
N SER A 97 8.56 -8.14 10.88
CA SER A 97 9.02 -6.98 11.65
C SER A 97 8.04 -5.82 11.66
N MET A 98 7.07 -5.82 10.77
CA MET A 98 6.13 -4.71 10.69
C MET A 98 5.01 -4.89 11.69
N ARG A 99 4.58 -3.77 12.27
CA ARG A 99 3.53 -3.77 13.27
C ARG A 99 2.28 -3.12 12.72
N ALA A 100 1.14 -3.71 13.05
CA ALA A 100 -0.14 -3.13 12.69
C ALA A 100 -0.30 -1.76 13.36
N ARG A 101 -0.95 -0.84 12.65
CA ARG A 101 -1.33 0.46 13.20
C ARG A 101 -2.85 0.45 13.34
N PRO A 102 -3.38 0.34 14.58
CA PRO A 102 -4.83 0.25 14.75
C PRO A 102 -5.53 1.53 14.35
N ASP A 103 -6.74 1.38 13.87
CA ASP A 103 -7.62 2.53 13.63
C ASP A 103 -8.12 3.05 14.98
N THR A 104 -8.03 4.35 15.18
CA THR A 104 -8.36 4.97 16.46
C THR A 104 -9.89 5.06 16.67
N ARG A 105 -10.29 5.38 17.91
CA ARG A 105 -11.70 5.63 18.21
C ARG A 105 -12.23 6.82 17.43
N GLU A 106 -11.40 7.84 17.26
CA GLU A 106 -11.77 9.04 16.52
C GLU A 106 -12.15 8.69 15.10
N ILE A 107 -11.29 7.92 14.40
CA ILE A 107 -11.58 7.59 13.01
C ILE A 107 -12.82 6.69 12.92
N GLN A 108 -13.03 5.83 13.90
CA GLN A 108 -14.22 4.97 13.91
C GLN A 108 -15.49 5.79 14.04
N ARG A 109 -15.46 6.82 14.90
CA ARG A 109 -16.59 7.73 15.00
C ARG A 109 -16.80 8.52 13.73
N ALA A 110 -15.71 8.88 13.06
CA ALA A 110 -15.79 9.65 11.83
C ALA A 110 -16.47 8.89 10.69
N LEU A 111 -16.57 7.58 10.79
CA LEU A 111 -17.29 6.79 9.79
C LEU A 111 -18.76 7.19 9.68
N ASN A 112 -19.33 7.81 10.71
CA ASN A 112 -20.71 8.26 10.71
C ASN A 112 -20.88 9.67 10.14
N GLU A 113 -19.80 10.34 9.79
CA GLU A 113 -19.86 11.69 9.26
C GLU A 113 -20.27 11.69 7.80
N LYS A 114 -20.89 12.79 7.38
CA LYS A 114 -21.29 12.95 5.99
C LYS A 114 -20.08 12.83 5.07
N GLY A 115 -20.19 11.97 4.08
CA GLY A 115 -19.12 11.79 3.08
C GLY A 115 -18.11 10.73 3.42
N ALA A 116 -18.09 10.22 4.65
CA ALA A 116 -17.19 9.13 5.02
C ALA A 116 -17.61 7.86 4.32
N LEU A 117 -16.69 7.23 3.58
CA LEU A 117 -16.98 6.03 2.80
C LEU A 117 -16.48 4.76 3.47
N GLY A 118 -15.41 4.85 4.25
CA GLY A 118 -14.87 3.69 4.95
C GLY A 118 -13.42 3.88 5.34
N LEU A 119 -12.92 2.92 6.09
CA LEU A 119 -11.51 2.88 6.45
C LEU A 119 -10.71 2.30 5.29
N ALA A 120 -9.56 2.89 4.99
CA ALA A 120 -8.71 2.40 3.90
C ALA A 120 -8.37 0.92 4.09
N THR A 121 -8.11 0.51 5.33
CA THR A 121 -7.78 -0.89 5.65
C THR A 121 -8.91 -1.86 5.32
N GLU A 122 -10.15 -1.38 5.31
CA GLU A 122 -11.32 -2.23 5.03
C GLU A 122 -11.76 -2.19 3.58
N LEU A 123 -11.39 -1.13 2.87
CA LEU A 123 -11.77 -0.97 1.48
C LEU A 123 -10.80 -1.64 0.52
N VAL A 124 -9.66 -2.09 1.01
CA VAL A 124 -8.66 -2.81 0.23
C VAL A 124 -8.75 -4.29 0.59
N GLN A 125 -8.54 -5.17 -0.42
CA GLN A 125 -8.52 -6.61 -0.22
C GLN A 125 -7.11 -7.13 -0.39
N TYR A 126 -6.75 -8.10 0.44
CA TYR A 126 -5.43 -8.71 0.44
C TYR A 126 -5.49 -9.99 1.27
N ASP A 127 -4.49 -10.85 1.11
CA ASP A 127 -4.39 -12.06 1.92
C ASP A 127 -4.01 -11.71 3.36
N ASP A 128 -4.64 -12.35 4.34
CA ASP A 128 -4.42 -12.07 5.76
C ASP A 128 -2.96 -12.18 6.19
N TYR A 129 -2.17 -12.93 5.47
CA TYR A 129 -0.73 -13.02 5.71
C TYR A 129 -0.08 -11.63 5.77
N TYR A 130 -0.60 -10.68 4.99
CA TYR A 130 -0.04 -9.33 4.88
C TYR A 130 -0.68 -8.33 5.84
N TYR A 131 -1.49 -8.78 6.78
CA TYR A 131 -2.25 -7.88 7.65
C TYR A 131 -1.38 -6.81 8.32
N ASN A 132 -0.25 -7.22 8.93
CA ASN A 132 0.60 -6.26 9.64
C ASN A 132 1.17 -5.21 8.69
N VAL A 133 1.52 -5.62 7.48
CA VAL A 133 2.07 -4.70 6.48
C VAL A 133 0.99 -3.70 6.03
N ILE A 134 -0.16 -4.20 5.65
CA ILE A 134 -1.23 -3.33 5.14
C ILE A 134 -1.77 -2.41 6.24
N SER A 135 -1.97 -2.94 7.43
CA SER A 135 -2.41 -2.14 8.56
C SER A 135 -1.38 -1.06 8.92
N ASN A 136 -0.09 -1.40 8.87
CA ASN A 136 0.96 -0.42 9.12
C ASN A 136 0.90 0.73 8.12
N LEU A 137 0.67 0.43 6.84
CA LEU A 137 0.69 1.43 5.79
C LEU A 137 -0.61 2.24 5.73
N LEU A 138 -1.74 1.63 5.99
CA LEU A 138 -3.04 2.25 5.79
C LEU A 138 -3.80 2.53 7.08
N GLY A 139 -3.28 2.11 8.22
CA GLY A 139 -3.98 2.31 9.49
C GLY A 139 -4.25 3.78 9.75
N ASN A 140 -5.41 4.05 10.32
CA ASN A 140 -5.84 5.40 10.68
C ASN A 140 -5.98 6.32 9.46
N THR A 141 -6.48 5.77 8.34
CA THR A 141 -6.76 6.52 7.11
C THR A 141 -8.23 6.33 6.73
N LEU A 142 -8.93 7.43 6.55
CA LEU A 142 -10.35 7.46 6.16
C LEU A 142 -10.46 7.82 4.68
N ILE A 143 -11.33 7.11 3.98
CA ILE A 143 -11.65 7.45 2.59
C ILE A 143 -12.96 8.24 2.59
N CYS A 144 -12.97 9.37 1.90
CA CYS A 144 -14.06 10.31 1.88
C CYS A 144 -14.46 10.62 0.44
N ASP A 145 -15.71 11.03 0.25
CA ASP A 145 -16.24 11.24 -1.10
C ASP A 145 -15.67 12.48 -1.79
N ASN A 146 -15.49 13.59 -1.07
CA ASN A 146 -14.99 14.82 -1.68
C ASN A 146 -14.27 15.70 -0.67
N ILE A 147 -13.61 16.74 -1.21
CA ILE A 147 -12.76 17.61 -0.38
C ILE A 147 -13.56 18.46 0.62
N PHE A 148 -14.78 18.83 0.28
CA PHE A 148 -15.61 19.62 1.21
C PHE A 148 -15.92 18.83 2.46
N ASN A 149 -16.36 17.59 2.29
CA ASN A 149 -16.67 16.73 3.41
C ASN A 149 -15.40 16.32 4.16
N ALA A 150 -14.31 16.09 3.43
CA ALA A 150 -13.02 15.77 4.06
C ALA A 150 -12.55 16.89 4.98
N ASN A 151 -12.63 18.14 4.51
CA ASN A 151 -12.23 19.29 5.31
C ASN A 151 -13.11 19.44 6.56
N ALA A 152 -14.40 19.22 6.41
CA ALA A 152 -15.33 19.31 7.55
C ALA A 152 -15.01 18.26 8.62
N ILE A 153 -14.71 17.05 8.18
CA ILE A 153 -14.33 15.95 9.09
C ILE A 153 -12.99 16.29 9.76
N ALA A 154 -12.01 16.75 8.99
CA ALA A 154 -10.70 17.08 9.53
C ALA A 154 -10.80 18.14 10.62
N LYS A 155 -11.61 19.18 10.40
CA LYS A 155 -11.83 20.23 11.39
C LYS A 155 -12.45 19.67 12.65
N LYS A 156 -13.49 18.86 12.49
CA LYS A 156 -14.24 18.33 13.63
C LYS A 156 -13.36 17.44 14.51
N TYR A 157 -12.44 16.70 13.92
CA TYR A 157 -11.63 15.73 14.63
C TYR A 157 -10.18 16.20 14.83
N GLY A 158 -9.90 17.49 14.57
CA GLY A 158 -8.60 18.09 14.88
C GLY A 158 -7.43 17.51 14.10
N ASN A 159 -7.69 17.05 12.88
CA ASN A 159 -6.65 16.46 12.03
C ASN A 159 -5.97 15.25 12.69
N SER A 160 -6.73 14.46 13.45
CA SER A 160 -6.17 13.35 14.21
C SER A 160 -5.92 12.10 13.38
N PHE A 161 -6.33 12.11 12.13
CA PHE A 161 -6.09 10.99 11.20
C PHE A 161 -6.03 11.53 9.78
N LYS A 162 -5.52 10.69 8.88
CA LYS A 162 -5.39 11.03 7.47
C LYS A 162 -6.72 10.80 6.75
N ILE A 163 -7.08 11.70 5.85
CA ILE A 163 -8.27 11.54 5.01
C ILE A 163 -7.84 11.63 3.55
N VAL A 164 -8.32 10.71 2.74
CA VAL A 164 -8.05 10.71 1.30
C VAL A 164 -9.39 10.68 0.58
N THR A 165 -9.54 11.56 -0.42
CA THR A 165 -10.79 11.64 -1.17
C THR A 165 -10.76 10.72 -2.39
N LEU A 166 -11.92 10.48 -2.98
CA LEU A 166 -12.02 9.68 -4.20
C LEU A 166 -11.22 10.28 -5.37
N ASP A 167 -11.02 11.59 -5.35
CA ASP A 167 -10.21 12.26 -6.39
C ASP A 167 -8.72 12.20 -6.09
N GLY A 168 -8.33 11.67 -4.96
CA GLY A 168 -6.92 11.55 -4.60
C GLY A 168 -6.35 12.73 -3.83
N ASP A 169 -7.21 13.59 -3.28
CA ASP A 169 -6.75 14.66 -2.39
C ASP A 169 -6.48 14.10 -1.01
N THR A 170 -5.46 14.61 -0.34
CA THR A 170 -5.10 14.19 1.01
C THR A 170 -5.25 15.35 1.97
N VAL A 171 -5.91 15.10 3.10
CA VAL A 171 -6.05 16.06 4.19
C VAL A 171 -5.46 15.43 5.45
N MET A 172 -4.55 16.16 6.07
CA MET A 172 -3.86 15.68 7.27
C MET A 172 -3.88 16.73 8.36
#